data_71ce9142e16751a9ecd09f5fbc1492ea
#
_entry.id   71ce9142e16751a9ecd09f5fbc1492ea
#
_cell.length_a   1.000
_cell.length_b   1.000
_cell.length_c   1.000
_cell.angle_alpha   90.00
_cell.angle_beta   90.00
_cell.angle_gamma   90.00
#
_symmetry.space_group_name_H-M   'P 1'
#
loop_
_entity.id
_entity.type
_entity.pdbx_description
1 polymer ?
#
loop_
_entity_poly.entity_id
_entity_poly.type
_entity_poly.pdbx_seq_one_letter_code
_entity_poly.pdbx_strand_id
1 'polypeptide(L)'
;QMAETQQTAKKPVSQASPLSVLQRFRVLIRTAQRHSQWIERQSGVTGAQLWALQELVEVPGLRVGELANRMALHQSTASNMVDRLETAALIRKERTSADQRVVRLYLTDEGAALLKRAPSPARGVLPEALRLIDPEALKRLQGELDGLLLQIRDLDEGFGMQPLPFTE
;
A
#
# COMPACT_ATOMS: atom_id res chain seq x y z
N GLN A 1 15.40 0.95 57.67
CA GLN A 1 14.59 0.91 56.43
C GLN A 1 15.55 1.12 55.25
N MET A 2 15.85 0.01 54.56
CA MET A 2 16.69 0.03 53.37
C MET A 2 15.77 0.08 52.16
N ALA A 3 15.86 1.12 51.34
CA ALA A 3 15.13 1.25 50.09
C ALA A 3 15.86 0.41 49.03
N GLU A 4 15.21 -0.63 48.56
CA GLU A 4 15.65 -1.40 47.38
C GLU A 4 15.44 -0.55 46.12
N THR A 5 16.55 -0.16 45.54
CA THR A 5 16.57 0.50 44.21
C THR A 5 16.37 -0.60 43.17
N GLN A 6 15.17 -0.71 42.65
CA GLN A 6 14.89 -1.58 41.49
C GLN A 6 15.59 -0.98 40.27
N GLN A 7 16.71 -1.56 39.95
CA GLN A 7 17.42 -1.29 38.68
C GLN A 7 16.69 -2.02 37.57
N THR A 8 15.88 -1.25 36.80
CA THR A 8 15.26 -1.75 35.57
C THR A 8 16.39 -2.11 34.59
N ALA A 9 16.66 -3.41 34.48
CA ALA A 9 17.60 -3.91 33.50
C ALA A 9 17.16 -3.56 32.11
N LYS A 10 17.85 -2.62 31.47
CA LYS A 10 17.67 -2.25 30.06
C LYS A 10 17.97 -3.51 29.24
N LYS A 11 16.93 -4.04 28.57
CA LYS A 11 17.07 -5.20 27.66
C LYS A 11 18.22 -4.91 26.70
N PRO A 12 19.20 -5.83 26.54
CA PRO A 12 20.33 -5.55 25.67
C PRO A 12 19.80 -5.27 24.26
N VAL A 13 20.24 -4.15 23.67
CA VAL A 13 19.95 -3.84 22.28
C VAL A 13 20.54 -4.98 21.46
N SER A 14 19.69 -5.80 20.87
CA SER A 14 20.10 -6.91 20.02
C SER A 14 20.96 -6.34 18.90
N GLN A 15 22.22 -6.74 18.81
CA GLN A 15 23.14 -6.30 17.78
C GLN A 15 22.57 -6.69 16.41
N ALA A 16 22.48 -5.73 15.47
CA ALA A 16 21.97 -5.99 14.14
C ALA A 16 22.86 -6.99 13.39
N SER A 17 22.23 -7.94 12.74
CA SER A 17 22.90 -8.91 11.88
C SER A 17 22.12 -9.08 10.57
N PRO A 18 22.77 -9.58 9.50
CA PRO A 18 22.04 -9.84 8.24
C PRO A 18 20.80 -10.73 8.45
N LEU A 19 20.91 -11.75 9.30
CA LEU A 19 19.78 -12.67 9.56
C LEU A 19 18.67 -11.99 10.36
N SER A 20 19.01 -11.15 11.33
CA SER A 20 17.98 -10.43 12.09
C SER A 20 17.22 -9.43 11.23
N VAL A 21 17.88 -8.78 10.28
CA VAL A 21 17.24 -7.91 9.30
C VAL A 21 16.37 -8.71 8.33
N LEU A 22 16.91 -9.83 7.81
CA LEU A 22 16.14 -10.72 6.93
C LEU A 22 14.87 -11.24 7.60
N GLN A 23 14.92 -11.59 8.88
CA GLN A 23 13.73 -12.00 9.64
C GLN A 23 12.64 -10.91 9.62
N ARG A 24 13.02 -9.66 9.74
CA ARG A 24 12.08 -8.54 9.70
C ARG A 24 11.43 -8.37 8.33
N PHE A 25 12.20 -8.51 7.25
CA PHE A 25 11.64 -8.54 5.90
C PHE A 25 10.64 -9.68 5.72
N ARG A 26 10.98 -10.87 6.21
CA ARG A 26 10.07 -12.03 6.13
C ARG A 26 8.76 -11.78 6.87
N VAL A 27 8.80 -11.17 8.05
CA VAL A 27 7.60 -10.80 8.80
C VAL A 27 6.76 -9.79 8.03
N LEU A 28 7.38 -8.74 7.51
CA LEU A 28 6.69 -7.70 6.71
C LEU A 28 6.01 -8.30 5.48
N ILE A 29 6.75 -9.06 4.69
CA ILE A 29 6.26 -9.64 3.43
C ILE A 29 5.12 -10.63 3.69
N ARG A 30 5.31 -11.56 4.64
CA ARG A 30 4.28 -12.56 4.95
C ARG A 30 3.04 -11.94 5.59
N THR A 31 3.19 -10.93 6.41
CA THR A 31 2.06 -10.21 7.02
C THR A 31 1.27 -9.48 5.95
N ALA A 32 1.94 -8.76 5.04
CA ALA A 32 1.30 -8.08 3.92
C ALA A 32 0.58 -9.07 2.99
N GLN A 33 1.21 -10.20 2.68
CA GLN A 33 0.61 -11.25 1.85
C GLN A 33 -0.63 -11.86 2.50
N ARG A 34 -0.57 -12.19 3.79
CA ARG A 34 -1.71 -12.73 4.54
C ARG A 34 -2.89 -11.77 4.54
N HIS A 35 -2.65 -10.49 4.75
CA HIS A 35 -3.68 -9.47 4.72
C HIS A 35 -4.32 -9.35 3.33
N SER A 36 -3.51 -9.37 2.27
CA SER A 36 -3.98 -9.33 0.90
C SER A 36 -4.86 -10.53 0.55
N GLN A 37 -4.48 -11.72 0.98
CA GLN A 37 -5.30 -12.94 0.83
C GLN A 37 -6.64 -12.82 1.57
N TRP A 38 -6.64 -12.22 2.74
CA TRP A 38 -7.86 -11.96 3.50
C TRP A 38 -8.79 -11.00 2.77
N ILE A 39 -8.25 -9.92 2.19
CA ILE A 39 -9.02 -8.98 1.34
C ILE A 39 -9.71 -9.74 0.21
N GLU A 40 -8.98 -10.56 -0.53
CA GLU A 40 -9.53 -11.31 -1.65
C GLU A 40 -10.64 -12.26 -1.22
N ARG A 41 -10.45 -12.99 -0.14
CA ARG A 41 -11.46 -13.92 0.38
C ARG A 41 -12.72 -13.23 0.87
N GLN A 42 -12.60 -12.06 1.50
CA GLN A 42 -13.72 -11.35 2.11
C GLN A 42 -14.45 -10.44 1.13
N SER A 43 -13.76 -9.88 0.15
CA SER A 43 -14.32 -8.86 -0.74
C SER A 43 -14.31 -9.22 -2.21
N GLY A 44 -13.56 -10.23 -2.61
CA GLY A 44 -13.46 -10.65 -4.02
C GLY A 44 -12.63 -9.72 -4.91
N VAL A 45 -12.01 -8.67 -4.34
CA VAL A 45 -11.10 -7.78 -5.05
C VAL A 45 -9.67 -8.00 -4.58
N THR A 46 -8.69 -7.61 -5.40
CA THR A 46 -7.28 -7.66 -5.01
C THR A 46 -6.93 -6.55 -4.03
N GLY A 47 -5.78 -6.68 -3.36
CA GLY A 47 -5.31 -5.65 -2.44
C GLY A 47 -5.11 -4.30 -3.13
N ALA A 48 -4.55 -4.28 -4.34
CA ALA A 48 -4.36 -3.06 -5.11
C ALA A 48 -5.70 -2.43 -5.53
N GLN A 49 -6.67 -3.24 -5.92
CA GLN A 49 -8.02 -2.77 -6.25
C GLN A 49 -8.70 -2.13 -5.04
N LEU A 50 -8.61 -2.74 -3.86
CA LEU A 50 -9.19 -2.17 -2.65
C LEU A 50 -8.53 -0.84 -2.28
N TRP A 51 -7.21 -0.75 -2.42
CA TRP A 51 -6.49 0.50 -2.21
C TRP A 51 -6.99 1.61 -3.16
N ALA A 52 -7.18 1.29 -4.43
CA ALA A 52 -7.73 2.25 -5.40
C ALA A 52 -9.12 2.75 -4.97
N LEU A 53 -9.99 1.87 -4.49
CA LEU A 53 -11.31 2.28 -3.97
C LEU A 53 -11.16 3.22 -2.76
N GLN A 54 -10.20 2.98 -1.88
CA GLN A 54 -9.91 3.85 -0.75
C GLN A 54 -9.47 5.25 -1.19
N GLU A 55 -8.61 5.34 -2.21
CA GLU A 55 -8.19 6.63 -2.75
C GLU A 55 -9.37 7.41 -3.32
N LEU A 56 -10.29 6.73 -3.99
CA LEU A 56 -11.47 7.37 -4.60
C LEU A 56 -12.52 7.80 -3.58
N VAL A 57 -12.62 7.13 -2.43
CA VAL A 57 -13.51 7.62 -1.36
C VAL A 57 -12.94 8.85 -0.68
N GLU A 58 -11.63 8.93 -0.55
CA GLU A 58 -10.96 10.10 0.05
C GLU A 58 -10.96 11.31 -0.88
N VAL A 59 -10.71 11.09 -2.18
CA VAL A 59 -10.66 12.14 -3.20
C VAL A 59 -11.52 11.72 -4.39
N PRO A 60 -12.83 11.96 -4.35
CA PRO A 60 -13.70 11.70 -5.50
C PRO A 60 -13.30 12.55 -6.70
N GLY A 61 -13.38 11.96 -7.89
CA GLY A 61 -13.11 12.69 -9.12
C GLY A 61 -11.64 12.70 -9.55
N LEU A 62 -10.79 11.85 -8.96
CA LEU A 62 -9.42 11.68 -9.45
C LEU A 62 -9.40 11.23 -10.90
N ARG A 63 -8.43 11.75 -11.66
CA ARG A 63 -8.06 11.20 -12.96
C ARG A 63 -7.20 9.96 -12.79
N VAL A 64 -7.11 9.14 -13.84
CA VAL A 64 -6.29 7.90 -13.78
C VAL A 64 -4.83 8.21 -13.44
N GLY A 65 -4.24 9.25 -14.05
CA GLY A 65 -2.85 9.65 -13.75
C GLY A 65 -2.65 10.12 -12.32
N GLU A 66 -3.65 10.82 -11.75
CA GLU A 66 -3.62 11.24 -10.35
C GLU A 66 -3.72 10.05 -9.39
N LEU A 67 -4.59 9.08 -9.70
CA LEU A 67 -4.70 7.84 -8.95
C LEU A 67 -3.38 7.05 -9.00
N ALA A 68 -2.78 6.92 -10.18
CA ALA A 68 -1.49 6.27 -10.36
C ALA A 68 -0.40 6.90 -9.47
N ASN A 69 -0.32 8.23 -9.46
CA ASN A 69 0.64 8.94 -8.61
C ASN A 69 0.42 8.69 -7.12
N ARG A 70 -0.84 8.68 -6.68
CA ARG A 70 -1.18 8.43 -5.27
C ARG A 70 -0.84 7.01 -4.81
N MET A 71 -0.76 6.07 -5.73
CA MET A 71 -0.43 4.67 -5.46
C MET A 71 0.99 4.29 -5.88
N ALA A 72 1.77 5.23 -6.41
CA ALA A 72 3.09 4.99 -6.99
C ALA A 72 3.07 3.88 -8.04
N LEU A 73 2.15 3.99 -9.00
CA LEU A 73 1.98 3.04 -10.10
C LEU A 73 2.27 3.69 -11.44
N HIS A 74 2.69 2.89 -12.42
CA HIS A 74 2.63 3.31 -13.82
C HIS A 74 1.20 3.62 -14.22
N GLN A 75 1.00 4.63 -15.06
CA GLN A 75 -0.33 5.01 -15.51
C GLN A 75 -1.05 3.87 -16.25
N SER A 76 -0.32 3.08 -17.04
CA SER A 76 -0.89 1.91 -17.73
C SER A 76 -1.40 0.85 -16.75
N THR A 77 -0.69 0.62 -15.65
CA THR A 77 -1.13 -0.31 -14.58
C THR A 77 -2.40 0.19 -13.92
N ALA A 78 -2.44 1.47 -13.57
CA ALA A 78 -3.63 2.09 -12.97
C ALA A 78 -4.82 2.07 -13.94
N SER A 79 -4.58 2.34 -15.21
CA SER A 79 -5.62 2.32 -16.26
C SER A 79 -6.24 0.93 -16.39
N ASN A 80 -5.44 -0.13 -16.45
CA ASN A 80 -5.92 -1.51 -16.52
C ASN A 80 -6.74 -1.89 -15.26
N MET A 81 -6.27 -1.48 -14.10
CA MET A 81 -6.98 -1.73 -12.84
C MET A 81 -8.33 -0.99 -12.79
N VAL A 82 -8.35 0.25 -13.24
CA VAL A 82 -9.58 1.07 -13.33
C VAL A 82 -10.58 0.43 -14.27
N ASP A 83 -10.16 -0.07 -15.43
CA ASP A 83 -11.03 -0.76 -16.38
C ASP A 83 -11.67 -2.02 -15.75
N ARG A 84 -10.91 -2.79 -14.99
CA ARG A 84 -11.42 -3.96 -14.26
C ARG A 84 -12.42 -3.58 -13.18
N LEU A 85 -12.16 -2.51 -12.45
CA LEU A 85 -13.08 -1.99 -11.42
C LEU A 85 -14.37 -1.46 -12.04
N GLU A 86 -14.31 -0.81 -13.19
CA GLU A 86 -15.49 -0.36 -13.94
C GLU A 86 -16.30 -1.56 -14.43
N THR A 87 -15.65 -2.57 -14.99
CA THR A 87 -16.32 -3.81 -15.43
C THR A 87 -17.03 -4.52 -14.29
N ALA A 88 -16.44 -4.48 -13.09
CA ALA A 88 -17.03 -5.03 -11.87
C ALA A 88 -18.12 -4.13 -11.26
N ALA A 89 -18.44 -2.99 -11.88
CA ALA A 89 -19.41 -2.01 -11.41
C ALA A 89 -19.08 -1.39 -10.04
N LEU A 90 -17.80 -1.35 -9.66
CA LEU A 90 -17.34 -0.78 -8.39
C LEU A 90 -16.96 0.69 -8.52
N ILE A 91 -16.65 1.13 -9.72
CA ILE A 91 -16.39 2.53 -10.07
C ILE A 91 -17.15 2.91 -11.33
N ARG A 92 -17.32 4.21 -11.52
CA ARG A 92 -17.84 4.80 -12.76
C ARG A 92 -16.89 5.88 -13.24
N LYS A 93 -16.84 6.05 -14.54
CA LYS A 93 -16.10 7.12 -15.21
C LYS A 93 -17.09 8.22 -15.65
N GLU A 94 -16.73 9.47 -15.37
CA GLU A 94 -17.46 10.62 -15.88
C GLU A 94 -16.54 11.47 -16.75
N ARG A 95 -17.06 11.86 -17.92
CA ARG A 95 -16.41 12.84 -18.76
C ARG A 95 -16.97 14.21 -18.45
N THR A 96 -16.11 15.23 -18.42
CA THR A 96 -16.57 16.59 -18.19
C THR A 96 -17.28 17.12 -19.43
N SER A 97 -18.31 17.95 -19.24
CA SER A 97 -19.00 18.60 -20.36
C SER A 97 -18.12 19.60 -21.13
N ALA A 98 -17.09 20.13 -20.47
CA ALA A 98 -16.16 21.09 -21.04
C ALA A 98 -15.05 20.44 -21.88
N ASP A 99 -14.58 19.26 -21.50
CA ASP A 99 -13.53 18.49 -22.19
C ASP A 99 -13.79 16.99 -22.06
N GLN A 100 -14.21 16.36 -23.16
CA GLN A 100 -14.47 14.92 -23.23
C GLN A 100 -13.22 14.07 -23.08
N ARG A 101 -12.01 14.66 -23.12
CA ARG A 101 -10.74 13.96 -22.88
C ARG A 101 -10.48 13.75 -21.39
N VAL A 102 -11.07 14.58 -20.54
CA VAL A 102 -10.90 14.48 -19.09
C VAL A 102 -11.89 13.46 -18.54
N VAL A 103 -11.36 12.39 -17.98
CA VAL A 103 -12.13 11.32 -17.34
C VAL A 103 -11.89 11.37 -15.84
N ARG A 104 -12.96 11.51 -15.06
CA ARG A 104 -12.93 11.49 -13.60
C ARG A 104 -13.53 10.21 -13.07
N LEU A 105 -12.95 9.72 -11.99
CA LEU A 105 -13.28 8.44 -11.39
C LEU A 105 -14.08 8.64 -10.10
N TYR A 106 -15.14 7.86 -9.95
CA TYR A 106 -16.00 7.89 -8.76
C TYR A 106 -16.35 6.48 -8.33
N LEU A 107 -16.55 6.27 -7.04
CA LEU A 107 -17.12 5.02 -6.55
C LEU A 107 -18.60 4.94 -6.95
N THR A 108 -19.05 3.73 -7.26
CA THR A 108 -20.47 3.38 -7.26
C THR A 108 -20.94 3.09 -5.83
N ASP A 109 -22.25 2.96 -5.64
CA ASP A 109 -22.81 2.51 -4.35
C ASP A 109 -22.28 1.13 -3.96
N GLU A 110 -22.12 0.22 -4.93
CA GLU A 110 -21.52 -1.10 -4.73
C GLU A 110 -20.05 -1.00 -4.30
N GLY A 111 -19.28 -0.10 -4.93
CA GLY A 111 -17.88 0.15 -4.56
C GLY A 111 -17.76 0.67 -3.14
N ALA A 112 -18.59 1.62 -2.76
CA ALA A 112 -18.63 2.17 -1.40
C ALA A 112 -19.04 1.10 -0.36
N ALA A 113 -20.03 0.28 -0.67
CA ALA A 113 -20.50 -0.79 0.20
C ALA A 113 -19.42 -1.87 0.38
N LEU A 114 -18.74 -2.25 -0.70
CA LEU A 114 -17.63 -3.20 -0.65
C LEU A 114 -16.51 -2.69 0.25
N LEU A 115 -16.13 -1.43 0.10
CA LEU A 115 -15.07 -0.81 0.89
C LEU A 115 -15.40 -0.82 2.39
N LYS A 116 -16.66 -0.59 2.76
CA LYS A 116 -17.11 -0.60 4.16
C LYS A 116 -16.99 -1.97 4.82
N ARG A 117 -17.28 -3.05 4.08
CA ARG A 117 -17.25 -4.41 4.62
C ARG A 117 -15.91 -5.12 4.45
N ALA A 118 -14.99 -4.55 3.66
CA ALA A 118 -13.69 -5.14 3.41
C ALA A 118 -12.78 -5.05 4.63
N PRO A 119 -11.78 -5.94 4.75
CA PRO A 119 -10.80 -5.86 5.81
C PRO A 119 -10.03 -4.54 5.83
N SER A 120 -9.74 -4.04 7.02
CA SER A 120 -8.90 -2.86 7.22
C SER A 120 -7.45 -3.27 7.55
N PRO A 121 -6.45 -2.49 7.15
CA PRO A 121 -6.55 -1.26 6.37
C PRO A 121 -6.73 -1.53 4.86
N ALA A 122 -7.54 -0.72 4.20
CA ALA A 122 -7.85 -0.88 2.78
C ALA A 122 -6.64 -0.71 1.88
N ARG A 123 -5.67 0.13 2.26
CA ARG A 123 -4.40 0.29 1.53
C ARG A 123 -3.48 -0.92 1.65
N GLY A 124 -3.74 -1.83 2.58
CA GLY A 124 -2.84 -2.89 2.97
C GLY A 124 -1.97 -2.50 4.16
N VAL A 125 -1.44 -3.50 4.86
CA VAL A 125 -0.72 -3.28 6.13
C VAL A 125 0.60 -2.53 5.92
N LEU A 126 1.32 -2.77 4.83
CA LEU A 126 2.61 -2.14 4.59
C LEU A 126 2.47 -0.66 4.18
N PRO A 127 1.65 -0.29 3.19
CA PRO A 127 1.41 1.13 2.88
C PRO A 127 0.88 1.92 4.08
N GLU A 128 -0.01 1.33 4.88
CA GLU A 128 -0.56 1.98 6.06
C GLU A 128 0.50 2.20 7.15
N ALA A 129 1.33 1.20 7.42
CA ALA A 129 2.42 1.32 8.39
C ALA A 129 3.43 2.40 7.97
N LEU A 130 3.77 2.47 6.69
CA LEU A 130 4.67 3.49 6.15
C LEU A 130 4.07 4.90 6.25
N ARG A 131 2.76 5.02 6.18
CA ARG A 131 2.05 6.30 6.37
C ARG A 131 2.09 6.78 7.83
N LEU A 132 2.13 5.88 8.78
CA LEU A 132 2.07 6.14 10.22
C LEU A 132 3.44 6.32 10.87
N ILE A 133 4.52 5.90 10.22
CA ILE A 133 5.87 6.02 10.76
C ILE A 133 6.30 7.50 10.84
N ASP A 134 7.10 7.84 11.85
CA ASP A 134 7.67 9.17 12.00
C ASP A 134 8.40 9.61 10.72
N PRO A 135 8.20 10.87 10.24
CA PRO A 135 8.80 11.34 8.99
C PRO A 135 10.33 11.24 8.95
N GLU A 136 11.01 11.51 10.05
CA GLU A 136 12.48 11.39 10.12
C GLU A 136 12.92 9.92 10.05
N ALA A 137 12.18 9.02 10.70
CA ALA A 137 12.41 7.59 10.60
C ALA A 137 12.14 7.07 9.17
N LEU A 138 11.09 7.58 8.51
CA LEU A 138 10.80 7.24 7.12
C LEU A 138 11.93 7.63 6.18
N LYS A 139 12.48 8.82 6.36
CA LYS A 139 13.64 9.30 5.59
C LYS A 139 14.87 8.41 5.77
N ARG A 140 15.17 8.02 7.01
CA ARG A 140 16.28 7.09 7.29
C ARG A 140 16.03 5.72 6.67
N LEU A 141 14.81 5.19 6.78
CA LEU A 141 14.44 3.92 6.18
C LEU A 141 14.63 3.93 4.65
N GLN A 142 14.18 4.99 3.99
CA GLN A 142 14.36 5.16 2.54
C GLN A 142 15.85 5.12 2.16
N GLY A 143 16.70 5.85 2.87
CA GLY A 143 18.14 5.86 2.62
C GLY A 143 18.80 4.51 2.85
N GLU A 144 18.41 3.79 3.90
CA GLU A 144 18.94 2.46 4.19
C GLU A 144 18.47 1.42 3.15
N LEU A 145 17.23 1.50 2.69
CA LEU A 145 16.74 0.66 1.59
C LEU A 145 17.46 0.97 0.28
N ASP A 146 17.72 2.22 -0.03
CA ASP A 146 18.51 2.61 -1.20
C ASP A 146 19.92 1.98 -1.14
N GLY A 147 20.57 2.02 0.03
CA GLY A 147 21.85 1.37 0.26
C GLY A 147 21.79 -0.15 0.08
N LEU A 148 20.71 -0.79 0.53
CA LEU A 148 20.51 -2.22 0.34
C LEU A 148 20.32 -2.58 -1.14
N LEU A 149 19.55 -1.79 -1.89
CA LEU A 149 19.34 -1.99 -3.32
C LEU A 149 20.63 -1.91 -4.11
N LEU A 150 21.57 -1.05 -3.72
CA LEU A 150 22.88 -0.93 -4.36
C LEU A 150 23.73 -2.21 -4.26
N GLN A 151 23.46 -3.10 -3.32
CA GLN A 151 24.14 -4.38 -3.14
C GLN A 151 23.60 -5.49 -4.06
N ILE A 152 22.50 -5.23 -4.76
CA ILE A 152 21.83 -6.21 -5.62
C ILE A 152 22.13 -5.86 -7.07
N ARG A 153 22.57 -6.86 -7.85
CA ARG A 153 22.82 -6.71 -9.29
C ARG A 153 21.53 -6.95 -10.08
N ASP A 154 21.49 -6.38 -11.27
CA ASP A 154 20.41 -6.61 -12.27
C ASP A 154 19.03 -6.24 -11.76
N LEU A 155 18.94 -5.14 -11.01
CA LEU A 155 17.67 -4.59 -10.56
C LEU A 155 16.87 -4.01 -11.73
N ASP A 156 15.58 -4.28 -11.73
CA ASP A 156 14.62 -3.53 -12.51
C ASP A 156 13.93 -2.49 -11.61
N GLU A 157 14.35 -1.24 -11.71
CA GLU A 157 13.78 -0.14 -10.91
C GLU A 157 12.32 0.12 -11.24
N GLY A 158 11.85 -0.31 -12.41
CA GLY A 158 10.44 -0.23 -12.80
C GLY A 158 9.52 -1.03 -11.89
N PHE A 159 10.02 -2.02 -11.17
CA PHE A 159 9.24 -2.76 -10.16
C PHE A 159 8.70 -1.84 -9.05
N GLY A 160 9.36 -0.73 -8.76
CA GLY A 160 8.88 0.23 -7.78
C GLY A 160 7.56 0.90 -8.14
N MET A 161 7.19 0.87 -9.43
CA MET A 161 5.94 1.44 -9.96
C MET A 161 4.89 0.36 -10.29
N GLN A 162 5.06 -0.83 -9.75
CA GLN A 162 4.12 -1.95 -9.86
C GLN A 162 3.60 -2.33 -8.48
N PRO A 163 2.36 -2.84 -8.36
CA PRO A 163 1.88 -3.38 -7.10
C PRO A 163 2.75 -4.55 -6.63
N LEU A 164 2.74 -4.82 -5.33
CA LEU A 164 3.34 -6.06 -4.83
C LEU A 164 2.66 -7.27 -5.49
N PRO A 165 3.42 -8.32 -5.89
CA PRO A 165 2.88 -9.42 -6.69
C PRO A 165 1.63 -10.08 -6.12
N PHE A 166 1.54 -10.20 -4.80
CA PHE A 166 0.39 -10.83 -4.12
C PHE A 166 -0.80 -9.88 -3.94
N THR A 167 -0.73 -8.63 -4.44
CA THR A 167 -1.81 -7.63 -4.38
C THR A 167 -2.45 -7.36 -5.75
N GLU A 168 -1.92 -7.95 -6.79
CA GLU A 168 -2.46 -7.82 -8.15
C GLU A 168 -3.75 -8.58 -8.36
#